data_44be41c3ad006b5d6259973968b4d114
#
_entry.id   44be41c3ad006b5d6259973968b4d114
#
_cell.length_a   1.000
_cell.length_b   1.000
_cell.length_c   1.000
_cell.angle_alpha   90.00
_cell.angle_beta   90.00
_cell.angle_gamma   90.00
#
_symmetry.space_group_name_H-M   'P 1'
#
loop_
_entity.id
_entity.type
_entity.pdbx_description
1 polymer ?
#
loop_
_entity_poly.entity_id
_entity_poly.type
_entity_poly.pdbx_seq_one_letter_code
_entity_poly.pdbx_strand_id
1 'polypeptide(L)'
;AVVKHFALNNMGWGRKRIDSRADERTCHEIYFPAFRAAVEDADVAAVMDSYNLVNGFYATENSWLNNKVLRDMWGFKGVVMSDWGATHSTGRAMRGGLDLDMDGKNQAKYFNRDSLKTVLGNEGITLKMIDEKVRHILGMIYRFESDKDSAAEHEPTENKNNSAVAQKVAEEGIVLLKNQGSLLPIPNAKSVMVVGPLLARFGRAYFP
;
A
#
# COMPACT_ATOMS: atom_id res chain seq x y z
N ALA A 1 6.70 3.61 -9.25
CA ALA A 1 6.59 3.43 -7.79
C ALA A 1 5.19 3.80 -7.31
N VAL A 2 4.84 3.37 -6.07
CA VAL A 2 3.60 3.71 -5.37
C VAL A 2 3.97 4.36 -4.06
N VAL A 3 3.50 5.58 -3.80
CA VAL A 3 3.66 6.23 -2.50
C VAL A 3 2.49 5.89 -1.58
N LYS A 4 2.76 5.61 -0.30
CA LYS A 4 1.74 5.14 0.65
C LYS A 4 2.11 5.40 2.11
N HIS A 5 1.16 5.40 2.98
CA HIS A 5 -0.31 5.31 2.81
C HIS A 5 -0.89 6.71 2.98
N PHE A 6 -1.64 7.19 2.00
CA PHE A 6 -2.18 8.54 1.97
C PHE A 6 -3.56 8.57 2.63
N ALA A 7 -3.78 9.24 3.77
CA ALA A 7 -2.82 9.94 4.60
C ALA A 7 -3.18 9.79 6.09
N LEU A 8 -2.38 10.39 6.97
CA LEU A 8 -2.62 10.45 8.41
C LEU A 8 -2.75 9.08 9.11
N ASN A 9 -2.11 8.04 8.59
CA ASN A 9 -2.16 6.68 9.13
C ASN A 9 -1.04 6.45 10.15
N ASN A 10 -1.06 7.20 11.26
CA ASN A 10 0.02 7.18 12.27
C ASN A 10 -0.10 6.03 13.25
N MET A 11 -1.28 5.44 13.40
CA MET A 11 -1.55 4.45 14.41
C MET A 11 -1.92 3.10 13.77
N GLY A 12 -1.07 2.09 13.92
CA GLY A 12 -1.31 0.75 13.39
C GLY A 12 -2.47 0.03 14.09
N TRP A 13 -2.58 0.19 15.41
CA TRP A 13 -3.68 -0.40 16.17
C TRP A 13 -4.97 0.38 15.90
N GLY A 14 -6.03 -0.35 15.53
CA GLY A 14 -7.33 0.29 15.25
C GLY A 14 -7.40 1.08 13.93
N ARG A 15 -6.36 1.07 13.08
CA ARG A 15 -6.26 1.85 11.85
C ARG A 15 -7.48 1.80 10.93
N LYS A 16 -8.26 0.71 10.96
CA LYS A 16 -9.48 0.56 10.15
C LYS A 16 -10.71 1.31 10.70
N ARG A 17 -10.61 1.94 11.88
CA ARG A 17 -11.72 2.61 12.57
C ARG A 17 -11.37 3.96 13.14
N ILE A 18 -10.10 4.31 13.21
CA ILE A 18 -9.63 5.59 13.75
C ILE A 18 -10.01 6.69 12.77
N ASP A 19 -10.55 7.78 13.31
CA ASP A 19 -10.74 9.05 12.61
C ASP A 19 -9.60 10.00 13.00
N SER A 20 -8.61 10.10 12.11
CA SER A 20 -7.50 11.03 12.27
C SER A 20 -7.96 12.44 11.91
N ARG A 21 -7.97 13.34 12.90
CA ARG A 21 -8.43 14.70 12.72
C ARG A 21 -7.28 15.68 12.75
N ALA A 22 -7.15 16.47 11.70
CA ALA A 22 -6.19 17.55 11.57
C ALA A 22 -6.77 18.67 10.70
N ASP A 23 -6.46 19.91 11.02
CA ASP A 23 -6.80 21.03 10.16
C ASP A 23 -5.97 21.04 8.86
N GLU A 24 -6.40 21.82 7.89
CA GLU A 24 -5.72 21.88 6.58
C GLU A 24 -4.26 22.31 6.71
N ARG A 25 -3.96 23.27 7.57
CA ARG A 25 -2.60 23.74 7.80
C ARG A 25 -1.70 22.60 8.30
N THR A 26 -2.16 21.88 9.31
CA THR A 26 -1.44 20.73 9.86
C THR A 26 -1.23 19.66 8.78
N CYS A 27 -2.25 19.39 7.97
CA CYS A 27 -2.12 18.45 6.85
C CYS A 27 -1.02 18.89 5.88
N HIS A 28 -1.04 20.14 5.45
CA HIS A 28 -0.10 20.67 4.46
C HIS A 28 1.32 20.86 4.99
N GLU A 29 1.50 21.20 6.26
CA GLU A 29 2.82 21.46 6.83
C GLU A 29 3.51 20.19 7.38
N ILE A 30 2.74 19.18 7.81
CA ILE A 30 3.29 18.01 8.52
C ILE A 30 3.08 16.70 7.75
N TYR A 31 1.85 16.43 7.30
CA TYR A 31 1.51 15.11 6.75
C TYR A 31 1.71 14.99 5.25
N PHE A 32 1.53 16.06 4.50
CA PHE A 32 1.53 16.01 3.06
C PHE A 32 2.88 16.27 2.36
N PRO A 33 3.90 16.91 2.97
CA PRO A 33 5.10 17.29 2.23
C PRO A 33 5.79 16.14 1.50
N ALA A 34 5.92 14.97 2.15
CA ALA A 34 6.54 13.80 1.53
C ALA A 34 5.71 13.23 0.36
N PHE A 35 4.37 13.23 0.49
CA PHE A 35 3.48 12.80 -0.59
C PHE A 35 3.50 13.79 -1.75
N ARG A 36 3.50 15.08 -1.44
CA ARG A 36 3.59 16.14 -2.45
C ARG A 36 4.87 16.03 -3.25
N ALA A 37 6.02 15.91 -2.60
CA ALA A 37 7.30 15.69 -3.27
C ALA A 37 7.31 14.41 -4.12
N ALA A 38 6.71 13.32 -3.64
CA ALA A 38 6.58 12.10 -4.42
C ALA A 38 5.74 12.30 -5.69
N VAL A 39 4.71 13.16 -5.64
CA VAL A 39 3.85 13.47 -6.79
C VAL A 39 4.51 14.49 -7.72
N GLU A 40 4.94 15.65 -7.18
CA GLU A 40 5.41 16.78 -7.99
C GLU A 40 6.85 16.60 -8.48
N ASP A 41 7.76 16.07 -7.63
CA ASP A 41 9.18 15.96 -7.95
C ASP A 41 9.56 14.57 -8.49
N ALA A 42 8.97 13.51 -7.95
CA ALA A 42 9.32 12.14 -8.32
C ALA A 42 8.34 11.50 -9.33
N ASP A 43 7.25 12.16 -9.69
CA ASP A 43 6.26 11.73 -10.69
C ASP A 43 5.83 10.27 -10.49
N VAL A 44 5.37 9.94 -9.27
CA VAL A 44 4.97 8.56 -8.93
C VAL A 44 3.79 8.09 -9.79
N ALA A 45 3.77 6.82 -10.11
CA ALA A 45 2.73 6.20 -10.93
C ALA A 45 1.40 6.05 -10.19
N ALA A 46 1.45 5.82 -8.88
CA ALA A 46 0.26 5.59 -8.08
C ALA A 46 0.41 6.09 -6.65
N VAL A 47 -0.73 6.37 -6.04
CA VAL A 47 -0.88 6.69 -4.62
C VAL A 47 -1.82 5.67 -4.00
N MET A 48 -1.44 5.12 -2.86
CA MET A 48 -2.29 4.20 -2.11
C MET A 48 -2.92 4.90 -0.92
N ASP A 49 -4.25 4.91 -0.89
CA ASP A 49 -5.02 5.44 0.22
C ASP A 49 -4.87 4.59 1.48
N SER A 50 -4.92 5.23 2.63
CA SER A 50 -4.83 4.60 3.93
C SER A 50 -6.15 3.98 4.41
N TYR A 51 -6.08 3.18 5.48
CA TYR A 51 -7.26 2.53 6.06
C TYR A 51 -8.17 3.45 6.87
N ASN A 52 -7.59 4.47 7.48
CA ASN A 52 -8.24 5.29 8.48
C ASN A 52 -9.21 6.31 7.86
N LEU A 53 -10.09 6.84 8.70
CA LEU A 53 -10.80 8.04 8.36
C LEU A 53 -9.87 9.25 8.52
N VAL A 54 -10.09 10.24 7.68
CA VAL A 54 -9.47 11.56 7.77
C VAL A 54 -10.60 12.57 7.81
N ASN A 55 -10.72 13.26 8.95
CA ASN A 55 -11.77 14.26 9.17
C ASN A 55 -13.19 13.73 8.89
N GLY A 56 -13.47 12.49 9.32
CA GLY A 56 -14.80 11.87 9.23
C GLY A 56 -15.06 11.03 7.97
N PHE A 57 -14.16 11.00 7.01
CA PHE A 57 -14.30 10.21 5.77
C PHE A 57 -13.16 9.20 5.64
N TYR A 58 -13.46 7.96 5.28
CA TYR A 58 -12.40 7.01 4.92
C TYR A 58 -11.54 7.59 3.80
N ALA A 59 -10.22 7.40 3.87
CA ALA A 59 -9.30 7.97 2.88
C ALA A 59 -9.73 7.64 1.44
N THR A 60 -10.16 6.40 1.18
CA THR A 60 -10.69 5.94 -0.12
C THR A 60 -12.00 6.62 -0.56
N GLU A 61 -12.71 7.28 0.35
CA GLU A 61 -13.98 7.97 0.11
C GLU A 61 -13.87 9.50 0.29
N ASN A 62 -12.64 9.99 0.52
CA ASN A 62 -12.39 11.38 0.85
C ASN A 62 -12.08 12.22 -0.38
N SER A 63 -13.11 12.88 -0.91
CA SER A 63 -12.97 13.73 -2.09
C SER A 63 -12.03 14.93 -1.87
N TRP A 64 -11.91 15.43 -0.63
CA TRP A 64 -10.95 16.48 -0.35
C TRP A 64 -9.50 15.98 -0.52
N LEU A 65 -9.17 14.80 0.01
CA LEU A 65 -7.84 14.21 -0.16
C LEU A 65 -7.53 13.93 -1.64
N ASN A 66 -8.38 13.14 -2.30
CA ASN A 66 -8.03 12.58 -3.60
C ASN A 66 -8.33 13.51 -4.77
N ASN A 67 -9.47 14.22 -4.74
CA ASN A 67 -9.79 15.11 -5.84
C ASN A 67 -9.19 16.49 -5.60
N LYS A 68 -9.43 17.11 -4.43
CA LYS A 68 -8.99 18.50 -4.21
C LYS A 68 -7.49 18.60 -4.01
N VAL A 69 -6.92 17.87 -3.05
CA VAL A 69 -5.48 17.97 -2.72
C VAL A 69 -4.65 17.28 -3.78
N LEU A 70 -4.87 15.99 -3.99
CA LEU A 70 -4.00 15.18 -4.83
C LEU A 70 -4.09 15.57 -6.32
N ARG A 71 -5.32 15.68 -6.86
CA ARG A 71 -5.50 15.97 -8.30
C ARG A 71 -5.51 17.46 -8.65
N ASP A 72 -6.34 18.27 -7.96
CA ASP A 72 -6.47 19.67 -8.32
C ASP A 72 -5.24 20.50 -7.91
N MET A 73 -4.75 20.33 -6.67
CA MET A 73 -3.65 21.14 -6.15
C MET A 73 -2.28 20.63 -6.62
N TRP A 74 -2.03 19.32 -6.60
CA TRP A 74 -0.73 18.74 -6.97
C TRP A 74 -0.67 18.21 -8.41
N GLY A 75 -1.78 18.25 -9.14
CA GLY A 75 -1.82 17.85 -10.55
C GLY A 75 -1.59 16.36 -10.79
N PHE A 76 -1.84 15.48 -9.80
CA PHE A 76 -1.62 14.05 -9.93
C PHE A 76 -2.48 13.42 -11.03
N LYS A 77 -1.84 12.72 -11.95
CA LYS A 77 -2.48 12.07 -13.11
C LYS A 77 -2.48 10.55 -13.05
N GLY A 78 -1.81 9.98 -12.04
CA GLY A 78 -1.68 8.54 -11.86
C GLY A 78 -2.90 7.88 -11.21
N VAL A 79 -2.73 6.65 -10.78
CA VAL A 79 -3.77 5.83 -10.18
C VAL A 79 -3.86 6.05 -8.67
N VAL A 80 -5.05 6.33 -8.16
CA VAL A 80 -5.37 6.25 -6.74
C VAL A 80 -5.92 4.86 -6.45
N MET A 81 -5.23 4.08 -5.61
CA MET A 81 -5.65 2.74 -5.22
C MET A 81 -5.95 2.65 -3.73
N SER A 82 -6.80 1.73 -3.34
CA SER A 82 -7.03 1.43 -1.93
C SER A 82 -5.88 0.59 -1.36
N ASP A 83 -5.68 0.64 -0.05
CA ASP A 83 -5.01 -0.47 0.66
C ASP A 83 -5.93 -1.71 0.64
N TRP A 84 -5.40 -2.89 0.98
CA TRP A 84 -6.12 -4.17 0.93
C TRP A 84 -7.38 -4.15 1.78
N GLY A 85 -8.55 -4.18 1.12
CA GLY A 85 -9.85 -4.15 1.79
C GLY A 85 -10.14 -2.83 2.51
N ALA A 86 -9.57 -1.70 2.08
CA ALA A 86 -9.80 -0.38 2.66
C ALA A 86 -11.00 0.36 2.06
N THR A 87 -11.65 -0.20 1.04
CA THR A 87 -12.87 0.37 0.44
C THR A 87 -14.10 -0.02 1.23
N HIS A 88 -15.02 0.91 1.46
CA HIS A 88 -16.22 0.70 2.28
C HIS A 88 -17.52 0.84 1.52
N SER A 89 -17.54 1.54 0.37
CA SER A 89 -18.73 1.62 -0.51
C SER A 89 -18.34 1.96 -1.95
N THR A 90 -19.15 1.53 -2.91
CA THR A 90 -18.93 1.82 -4.33
C THR A 90 -19.15 3.30 -4.65
N GLY A 91 -20.32 3.85 -4.32
CA GLY A 91 -20.69 5.21 -4.69
C GLY A 91 -19.81 6.28 -4.02
N ARG A 92 -19.56 6.17 -2.71
CA ARG A 92 -18.69 7.15 -2.02
C ARG A 92 -17.25 7.07 -2.49
N ALA A 93 -16.69 5.88 -2.69
CA ALA A 93 -15.33 5.72 -3.19
C ALA A 93 -15.18 6.24 -4.63
N MET A 94 -16.19 6.02 -5.48
CA MET A 94 -16.24 6.61 -6.82
C MET A 94 -16.16 8.13 -6.77
N ARG A 95 -16.98 8.78 -5.94
CA ARG A 95 -16.95 10.24 -5.73
C ARG A 95 -15.71 10.70 -5.00
N GLY A 96 -15.19 9.85 -4.10
CA GLY A 96 -13.98 10.10 -3.32
C GLY A 96 -12.69 10.14 -4.12
N GLY A 97 -12.73 9.76 -5.40
CA GLY A 97 -11.55 9.82 -6.28
C GLY A 97 -10.76 8.52 -6.38
N LEU A 98 -11.20 7.43 -5.74
CA LEU A 98 -10.57 6.11 -5.87
C LEU A 98 -10.71 5.58 -7.30
N ASP A 99 -9.62 5.09 -7.90
CA ASP A 99 -9.62 4.48 -9.23
C ASP A 99 -9.62 2.96 -9.17
N LEU A 100 -8.90 2.37 -8.23
CA LEU A 100 -8.69 0.93 -8.13
C LEU A 100 -8.95 0.42 -6.71
N ASP A 101 -9.90 -0.49 -6.58
CA ASP A 101 -10.17 -1.22 -5.33
C ASP A 101 -9.29 -2.46 -5.23
N MET A 102 -8.41 -2.47 -4.23
CA MET A 102 -7.57 -3.61 -3.89
C MET A 102 -8.30 -4.48 -2.87
N ASP A 103 -9.13 -5.41 -3.34
CA ASP A 103 -9.82 -6.33 -2.46
C ASP A 103 -8.89 -7.44 -1.95
N GLY A 104 -8.74 -7.51 -0.64
CA GLY A 104 -7.82 -8.46 0.02
C GLY A 104 -8.27 -9.92 -0.01
N LYS A 105 -9.45 -10.26 -0.52
CA LYS A 105 -10.01 -11.64 -0.46
C LYS A 105 -10.90 -12.00 -1.66
N ASN A 106 -10.28 -12.25 -2.79
CA ASN A 106 -10.82 -13.04 -3.91
C ASN A 106 -12.06 -12.55 -4.68
N GLN A 107 -12.71 -11.46 -4.33
CA GLN A 107 -13.79 -10.90 -5.15
C GLN A 107 -13.92 -9.40 -4.85
N ALA A 108 -13.69 -8.57 -5.84
CA ALA A 108 -13.93 -7.14 -5.75
C ALA A 108 -15.37 -6.89 -5.28
N LYS A 109 -15.52 -6.49 -4.02
CA LYS A 109 -16.83 -6.28 -3.42
C LYS A 109 -17.48 -4.99 -3.95
N TYR A 110 -16.68 -3.96 -4.14
CA TYR A 110 -17.17 -2.61 -4.40
C TYR A 110 -17.01 -2.16 -5.84
N PHE A 111 -15.89 -2.43 -6.51
CA PHE A 111 -15.62 -2.00 -7.89
C PHE A 111 -15.79 -3.14 -8.90
N ASN A 112 -16.75 -4.04 -8.67
CA ASN A 112 -17.14 -5.04 -9.65
C ASN A 112 -18.27 -4.53 -10.55
N ARG A 113 -18.55 -5.28 -11.61
CA ARG A 113 -19.56 -4.93 -12.62
C ARG A 113 -20.94 -4.68 -12.02
N ASP A 114 -21.37 -5.50 -11.06
CA ASP A 114 -22.72 -5.43 -10.53
C ASP A 114 -22.89 -4.28 -9.53
N SER A 115 -21.89 -4.09 -8.65
CA SER A 115 -21.87 -2.95 -7.73
C SER A 115 -21.80 -1.61 -8.47
N LEU A 116 -21.02 -1.52 -9.57
CA LEU A 116 -20.95 -0.32 -10.40
C LEU A 116 -22.29 -0.05 -11.11
N LYS A 117 -22.96 -1.08 -11.64
CA LYS A 117 -24.31 -0.94 -12.24
C LYS A 117 -25.35 -0.45 -11.25
N THR A 118 -25.26 -0.89 -9.99
CA THR A 118 -26.21 -0.47 -8.94
C THR A 118 -26.13 1.02 -8.64
N VAL A 119 -24.94 1.61 -8.69
CA VAL A 119 -24.74 3.03 -8.39
C VAL A 119 -24.80 3.92 -9.64
N LEU A 120 -24.65 3.36 -10.84
CA LEU A 120 -24.67 4.11 -12.08
C LEU A 120 -26.03 4.78 -12.30
N GLY A 121 -26.01 6.09 -12.56
CA GLY A 121 -27.22 6.93 -12.66
C GLY A 121 -27.84 7.31 -11.32
N ASN A 122 -27.38 6.68 -10.23
CA ASN A 122 -27.75 7.01 -8.87
C ASN A 122 -26.63 7.77 -8.17
N GLU A 123 -26.93 8.47 -7.09
CA GLU A 123 -25.95 9.16 -6.25
C GLU A 123 -24.96 10.08 -7.01
N GLY A 124 -25.33 10.55 -8.20
CA GLY A 124 -24.46 11.40 -9.03
C GLY A 124 -23.32 10.66 -9.73
N ILE A 125 -23.31 9.32 -9.75
CA ILE A 125 -22.31 8.53 -10.48
C ILE A 125 -22.67 8.47 -11.95
N THR A 126 -21.73 8.85 -12.81
CA THR A 126 -21.88 8.90 -14.26
C THR A 126 -20.90 7.97 -14.98
N LEU A 127 -21.20 7.59 -16.21
CA LEU A 127 -20.25 6.86 -17.07
C LEU A 127 -18.94 7.61 -17.24
N LYS A 128 -18.98 8.95 -17.34
CA LYS A 128 -17.79 9.77 -17.43
C LYS A 128 -16.84 9.56 -16.26
N MET A 129 -17.34 9.40 -15.03
CA MET A 129 -16.53 9.11 -13.86
C MET A 129 -15.86 7.73 -13.95
N ILE A 130 -16.56 6.75 -14.49
CA ILE A 130 -15.98 5.40 -14.73
C ILE A 130 -14.88 5.51 -15.79
N ASP A 131 -15.13 6.19 -16.90
CA ASP A 131 -14.16 6.39 -17.98
C ASP A 131 -12.90 7.12 -17.51
N GLU A 132 -13.03 8.09 -16.60
CA GLU A 132 -11.89 8.79 -16.00
C GLU A 132 -11.01 7.85 -15.20
N LYS A 133 -11.59 6.97 -14.38
CA LYS A 133 -10.85 5.97 -13.61
C LYS A 133 -10.16 4.94 -14.51
N VAL A 134 -10.86 4.46 -15.51
CA VAL A 134 -10.29 3.56 -16.53
C VAL A 134 -9.12 4.27 -17.26
N ARG A 135 -9.26 5.55 -17.57
CA ARG A 135 -8.22 6.34 -18.22
C ARG A 135 -6.95 6.49 -17.36
N HIS A 136 -7.09 6.66 -16.03
CA HIS A 136 -5.95 6.68 -15.12
C HIS A 136 -5.21 5.34 -15.10
N ILE A 137 -5.96 4.22 -15.03
CA ILE A 137 -5.39 2.87 -15.01
C ILE A 137 -4.69 2.57 -16.34
N LEU A 138 -5.38 2.78 -17.47
CA LEU A 138 -4.80 2.55 -18.79
C LEU A 138 -3.60 3.47 -19.05
N GLY A 139 -3.70 4.74 -18.66
CA GLY A 139 -2.59 5.70 -18.79
C GLY A 139 -1.34 5.25 -18.04
N MET A 140 -1.49 4.69 -16.84
CA MET A 140 -0.38 4.09 -16.09
C MET A 140 0.19 2.87 -16.82
N ILE A 141 -0.66 1.96 -17.31
CA ILE A 141 -0.22 0.77 -18.05
C ILE A 141 0.56 1.19 -19.30
N TYR A 142 0.02 2.05 -20.13
CA TYR A 142 0.69 2.52 -21.34
C TYR A 142 2.01 3.21 -21.07
N ARG A 143 2.08 4.04 -20.01
CA ARG A 143 3.29 4.72 -19.61
C ARG A 143 4.46 3.75 -19.33
N PHE A 144 4.19 2.59 -18.71
CA PHE A 144 5.21 1.60 -18.37
C PHE A 144 5.36 0.47 -19.39
N GLU A 145 4.38 0.26 -20.27
CA GLU A 145 4.50 -0.72 -21.35
C GLU A 145 5.31 -0.21 -22.53
N SER A 146 5.29 1.11 -22.79
CA SER A 146 6.12 1.69 -23.85
C SER A 146 7.62 1.64 -23.57
N ASP A 147 8.01 1.43 -22.31
CA ASP A 147 9.40 1.28 -21.89
C ASP A 147 9.94 -0.17 -21.95
N LYS A 148 9.14 -1.12 -22.46
CA LYS A 148 9.57 -2.53 -22.55
C LYS A 148 10.80 -2.76 -23.44
N ASP A 149 11.04 -1.90 -24.40
CA ASP A 149 12.25 -1.97 -25.25
C ASP A 149 13.53 -1.56 -24.52
N SER A 150 13.43 -0.89 -23.37
CA SER A 150 14.56 -0.51 -22.52
C SER A 150 14.73 -1.38 -21.28
N ALA A 151 13.70 -2.10 -20.88
CA ALA A 151 13.76 -3.11 -19.84
C ALA A 151 14.32 -4.41 -20.41
N ALA A 152 15.63 -4.41 -20.73
CA ALA A 152 16.36 -5.65 -20.90
C ALA A 152 15.99 -6.58 -19.76
N GLU A 153 15.48 -7.75 -20.10
CA GLU A 153 15.24 -8.94 -19.32
C GLU A 153 15.94 -8.96 -17.94
N HIS A 154 15.38 -8.22 -17.00
CA HIS A 154 15.67 -8.45 -15.60
C HIS A 154 14.64 -9.49 -15.13
N GLU A 155 14.75 -10.70 -15.68
CA GLU A 155 14.32 -11.87 -14.95
C GLU A 155 14.96 -11.73 -13.57
N PRO A 156 14.18 -11.82 -12.47
CA PRO A 156 14.74 -11.94 -11.15
C PRO A 156 15.50 -13.27 -11.13
N THR A 157 16.74 -13.22 -11.59
CA THR A 157 17.67 -14.34 -11.38
C THR A 157 17.66 -14.54 -9.87
N GLU A 158 17.26 -15.74 -9.44
CA GLU A 158 17.48 -16.19 -8.07
C GLU A 158 18.98 -16.01 -7.80
N ASN A 159 19.31 -14.84 -7.29
CA ASN A 159 20.70 -14.57 -6.97
C ASN A 159 20.99 -15.36 -5.70
N LYS A 160 21.76 -16.43 -5.82
CA LYS A 160 22.21 -17.26 -4.69
C LYS A 160 22.81 -16.41 -3.55
N ASN A 161 23.29 -15.21 -3.87
CA ASN A 161 23.79 -14.25 -2.88
C ASN A 161 22.66 -13.60 -2.06
N ASN A 162 21.41 -13.53 -2.53
CA ASN A 162 20.33 -12.88 -1.80
C ASN A 162 20.02 -13.58 -0.47
N SER A 163 20.06 -14.91 -0.43
CA SER A 163 19.88 -15.68 0.81
C SER A 163 20.99 -15.39 1.81
N ALA A 164 22.25 -15.34 1.35
CA ALA A 164 23.40 -15.01 2.20
C ALA A 164 23.34 -13.59 2.75
N VAL A 165 22.93 -12.62 1.91
CA VAL A 165 22.71 -11.23 2.34
C VAL A 165 21.57 -11.15 3.37
N ALA A 166 20.45 -11.81 3.11
CA ALA A 166 19.31 -11.84 4.04
C ALA A 166 19.68 -12.47 5.39
N GLN A 167 20.46 -13.57 5.37
CA GLN A 167 20.99 -14.19 6.58
C GLN A 167 21.90 -13.23 7.34
N LYS A 168 22.85 -12.60 6.67
CA LYS A 168 23.76 -11.64 7.28
C LYS A 168 23.02 -10.46 7.92
N VAL A 169 22.05 -9.89 7.22
CA VAL A 169 21.20 -8.81 7.77
C VAL A 169 20.45 -9.27 9.02
N ALA A 170 19.91 -10.49 9.01
CA ALA A 170 19.24 -11.05 10.18
C ALA A 170 20.19 -11.27 11.35
N GLU A 171 21.38 -11.82 11.12
CA GLU A 171 22.41 -12.05 12.15
C GLU A 171 22.90 -10.74 12.77
N GLU A 172 23.18 -9.72 11.94
CA GLU A 172 23.62 -8.40 12.41
C GLU A 172 22.50 -7.60 13.09
N GLY A 173 21.22 -7.89 12.77
CA GLY A 173 20.05 -7.26 13.38
C GLY A 173 19.67 -7.84 14.75
N ILE A 174 20.22 -9.01 15.14
CA ILE A 174 19.92 -9.63 16.45
C ILE A 174 20.69 -8.94 17.56
N VAL A 175 19.94 -8.40 18.53
CA VAL A 175 20.53 -7.76 19.71
C VAL A 175 20.42 -8.67 20.93
N LEU A 176 21.56 -9.04 21.51
CA LEU A 176 21.64 -9.84 22.73
C LEU A 176 21.36 -8.97 23.95
N LEU A 177 20.11 -8.96 24.42
CA LEU A 177 19.69 -8.12 25.55
C LEU A 177 20.18 -8.64 26.91
N LYS A 178 20.41 -9.94 27.05
CA LYS A 178 20.81 -10.57 28.31
C LYS A 178 21.51 -11.91 28.04
N ASN A 179 22.68 -12.11 28.66
CA ASN A 179 23.42 -13.37 28.59
C ASN A 179 24.07 -13.69 29.96
N GLN A 180 23.20 -13.99 30.95
CA GLN A 180 23.67 -14.36 32.29
C GLN A 180 24.35 -15.73 32.26
N GLY A 181 25.51 -15.81 32.91
CA GLY A 181 26.27 -17.05 32.94
C GLY A 181 26.98 -17.42 31.63
N SER A 182 27.06 -16.45 30.67
CA SER A 182 27.70 -16.65 29.36
C SER A 182 27.20 -17.90 28.62
N LEU A 183 25.87 -18.13 28.66
CA LEU A 183 25.23 -19.27 28.02
C LEU A 183 25.44 -19.26 26.49
N LEU A 184 25.48 -18.09 25.90
CA LEU A 184 25.73 -17.90 24.46
C LEU A 184 27.15 -17.38 24.23
N PRO A 185 27.87 -17.84 23.18
CA PRO A 185 27.47 -18.89 22.24
C PRO A 185 27.45 -20.27 22.91
N ILE A 186 26.53 -21.16 22.49
CA ILE A 186 26.41 -22.51 23.03
C ILE A 186 27.54 -23.36 22.44
N PRO A 187 28.56 -23.76 23.26
CA PRO A 187 29.65 -24.56 22.75
C PRO A 187 29.22 -26.03 22.62
N ASN A 188 29.51 -26.66 21.48
CA ASN A 188 29.43 -28.10 21.28
C ASN A 188 28.05 -28.74 21.57
N ALA A 189 26.98 -28.08 21.19
CA ALA A 189 25.63 -28.64 21.30
C ALA A 189 25.51 -29.90 20.43
N LYS A 190 25.23 -31.06 21.07
CA LYS A 190 25.00 -32.33 20.35
C LYS A 190 23.61 -32.37 19.70
N SER A 191 22.68 -31.62 20.22
CA SER A 191 21.32 -31.48 19.68
C SER A 191 20.74 -30.12 20.08
N VAL A 192 19.94 -29.53 19.21
CA VAL A 192 19.23 -28.27 19.44
C VAL A 192 17.74 -28.53 19.16
N MET A 193 16.90 -28.17 20.12
CA MET A 193 15.46 -28.17 19.93
C MET A 193 15.01 -26.73 19.65
N VAL A 194 14.34 -26.53 18.51
CA VAL A 194 13.74 -25.25 18.17
C VAL A 194 12.24 -25.34 18.39
N VAL A 195 11.69 -24.41 19.16
CA VAL A 195 10.26 -24.40 19.53
C VAL A 195 9.64 -23.06 19.16
N GLY A 196 8.50 -23.10 18.45
CA GLY A 196 7.76 -21.89 18.14
C GLY A 196 6.62 -22.12 17.13
N PRO A 197 5.59 -21.26 17.12
CA PRO A 197 4.42 -21.44 16.27
C PRO A 197 4.72 -21.30 14.76
N LEU A 198 5.82 -20.67 14.40
CA LEU A 198 6.22 -20.46 13.00
C LEU A 198 7.09 -21.58 12.44
N LEU A 199 7.61 -22.46 13.31
CA LEU A 199 8.50 -23.54 12.90
C LEU A 199 7.88 -24.46 11.85
N ALA A 200 6.61 -24.81 12.02
CA ALA A 200 5.87 -25.65 11.09
C ALA A 200 5.66 -24.99 9.70
N ARG A 201 5.70 -23.68 9.62
CA ARG A 201 5.55 -22.94 8.35
C ARG A 201 6.88 -22.77 7.59
N PHE A 202 7.99 -22.68 8.31
CA PHE A 202 9.33 -22.42 7.72
C PHE A 202 10.24 -23.65 7.74
N GLY A 203 9.96 -24.65 8.59
CA GLY A 203 10.85 -25.78 8.83
C GLY A 203 11.01 -26.78 7.68
N ARG A 204 10.21 -26.69 6.62
CA ARG A 204 10.39 -27.58 5.43
C ARG A 204 11.24 -26.97 4.32
N ALA A 205 11.59 -25.69 4.41
CA ALA A 205 12.27 -25.01 3.33
C ALA A 205 13.77 -24.71 3.55
N TYR A 206 14.29 -24.84 4.79
CA TYR A 206 15.59 -24.25 5.11
C TYR A 206 16.52 -25.07 6.02
N PHE A 207 16.27 -26.36 6.22
CA PHE A 207 17.28 -27.23 6.83
C PHE A 207 17.63 -28.34 5.88
N PRO A 208 18.87 -28.37 5.35
CA PRO A 208 19.41 -29.48 4.58
C PRO A 208 19.59 -30.72 5.45
#